data_7a3dd80a320c7cea1d4bad2d2fa9fb8f
#
_entry.id   7a3dd80a320c7cea1d4bad2d2fa9fb8f
#
_cell.length_a   1.000
_cell.length_b   1.000
_cell.length_c   1.000
_cell.angle_alpha   90.00
_cell.angle_beta   90.00
_cell.angle_gamma   90.00
#
_symmetry.space_group_name_H-M   'P 1'
#
loop_
_entity.id
_entity.type
_entity.pdbx_description
1 polymer ?
#
loop_
_entity_poly.entity_id
_entity_poly.type
_entity_poly.pdbx_seq_one_letter_code
_entity_poly.pdbx_strand_id
1 'polypeptide(L)'
;MSLDQNLDKVVIIDFGSQFTQLIARRIRELGVFSEIVSHKKIKTSGINQSVRGIILSGGPLNVYQINKYSFDKKILELNIPILGICFGHQILSKLNGGRVRQSKHREFGLANIFKKRDSLLTKNFYGVKKTKEVWMSHADQVSKLPKNFQVIASSTNSKYAIVENKLKKYYGVQFHPEVTHTENGKKL
;
A
#
# COMPACT_ATOMS: atom_id res chain seq x y z
N MET A 1 17.32 -10.73 -27.98
CA MET A 1 17.07 -11.69 -26.88
C MET A 1 16.02 -11.10 -25.98
N SER A 2 14.76 -11.47 -26.15
CA SER A 2 13.67 -11.05 -25.28
C SER A 2 13.63 -11.97 -24.06
N LEU A 3 14.51 -11.70 -23.10
CA LEU A 3 14.41 -12.26 -21.77
C LEU A 3 13.27 -11.52 -21.06
N ASP A 4 12.37 -12.25 -20.43
CA ASP A 4 11.51 -11.83 -19.32
C ASP A 4 10.05 -11.43 -19.56
N GLN A 5 9.40 -11.83 -20.63
CA GLN A 5 7.94 -11.68 -20.71
C GLN A 5 7.15 -12.67 -19.82
N ASN A 6 7.78 -13.72 -19.26
CA ASN A 6 7.11 -14.79 -18.50
C ASN A 6 7.48 -14.87 -17.00
N LEU A 7 8.34 -14.03 -16.48
CA LEU A 7 8.66 -14.05 -15.05
C LEU A 7 7.54 -13.44 -14.21
N ASP A 8 7.13 -14.15 -13.18
CA ASP A 8 6.22 -13.64 -12.16
C ASP A 8 6.77 -12.34 -11.57
N LYS A 9 5.95 -11.31 -11.53
CA LYS A 9 6.36 -9.98 -11.08
C LYS A 9 5.33 -9.26 -10.22
N VAL A 10 5.83 -8.30 -9.47
CA VAL A 10 5.03 -7.27 -8.78
C VAL A 10 5.15 -5.97 -9.55
N VAL A 11 4.02 -5.37 -9.89
CA VAL A 11 3.98 -4.03 -10.50
C VAL A 11 3.80 -2.99 -9.41
N ILE A 12 4.67 -1.99 -9.39
CA ILE A 12 4.60 -0.84 -8.47
C ILE A 12 4.10 0.36 -9.26
N ILE A 13 2.90 0.82 -8.93
CA ILE A 13 2.32 2.02 -9.53
C ILE A 13 2.85 3.24 -8.79
N ASP A 14 3.63 4.04 -9.50
CA ASP A 14 4.31 5.20 -8.93
C ASP A 14 3.42 6.45 -8.98
N PHE A 15 3.11 6.99 -7.81
CA PHE A 15 2.41 8.25 -7.61
C PHE A 15 3.36 9.42 -7.28
N GLY A 16 4.65 9.27 -7.54
CA GLY A 16 5.67 10.30 -7.31
C GLY A 16 6.29 10.25 -5.92
N SER A 17 6.30 9.07 -5.28
CA SER A 17 6.98 8.89 -4.00
C SER A 17 8.49 8.87 -4.19
N GLN A 18 9.21 9.57 -3.32
CA GLN A 18 10.67 9.44 -3.21
C GLN A 18 11.12 8.03 -2.79
N PHE A 19 10.22 7.22 -2.25
CA PHE A 19 10.49 5.85 -1.79
C PHE A 19 10.11 4.77 -2.80
N THR A 20 9.57 5.10 -4.00
CA THR A 20 9.13 4.09 -4.97
C THR A 20 10.27 3.15 -5.38
N GLN A 21 11.48 3.68 -5.61
CA GLN A 21 12.66 2.86 -5.93
C GLN A 21 13.06 1.95 -4.75
N LEU A 22 12.88 2.43 -3.53
CA LEU A 22 13.16 1.62 -2.34
C LEU A 22 12.18 0.46 -2.19
N ILE A 23 10.88 0.69 -2.50
CA ILE A 23 9.89 -0.40 -2.54
C ILE A 23 10.34 -1.47 -3.54
N ALA A 24 10.71 -1.07 -4.77
CA ALA A 24 11.17 -2.00 -5.80
C ALA A 24 12.41 -2.79 -5.35
N ARG A 25 13.37 -2.10 -4.73
CA ARG A 25 14.55 -2.74 -4.17
C ARG A 25 14.20 -3.78 -3.11
N ARG A 26 13.30 -3.46 -2.17
CA ARG A 26 12.87 -4.40 -1.11
C ARG A 26 12.23 -5.66 -1.69
N ILE A 27 11.38 -5.52 -2.71
CA ILE A 27 10.77 -6.67 -3.39
C ILE A 27 11.84 -7.54 -4.06
N ARG A 28 12.83 -6.94 -4.73
CA ARG A 28 13.92 -7.67 -5.38
C ARG A 28 14.85 -8.35 -4.37
N GLU A 29 15.11 -7.74 -3.23
CA GLU A 29 15.86 -8.36 -2.11
C GLU A 29 15.16 -9.63 -1.58
N LEU A 30 13.86 -9.79 -1.81
CA LEU A 30 13.08 -10.99 -1.50
C LEU A 30 13.03 -12.01 -2.65
N GLY A 31 13.81 -11.79 -3.72
CA GLY A 31 13.87 -12.69 -4.87
C GLY A 31 12.70 -12.54 -5.86
N VAL A 32 11.89 -11.49 -5.75
CA VAL A 32 10.74 -11.26 -6.63
C VAL A 32 11.07 -10.15 -7.62
N PHE A 33 10.81 -10.38 -8.91
CA PHE A 33 10.96 -9.33 -9.92
C PHE A 33 9.92 -8.22 -9.70
N SER A 34 10.34 -6.97 -9.86
CA SER A 34 9.46 -5.81 -9.71
C SER A 34 9.65 -4.80 -10.82
N GLU A 35 8.54 -4.24 -11.30
CA GLU A 35 8.49 -3.23 -12.35
C GLU A 35 7.81 -1.97 -11.79
N ILE A 36 8.42 -0.80 -12.04
CA ILE A 36 7.84 0.49 -11.67
C ILE A 36 7.17 1.10 -12.90
N VAL A 37 5.90 1.45 -12.78
CA VAL A 37 5.13 2.09 -13.85
C VAL A 37 4.44 3.34 -13.29
N SER A 38 4.60 4.47 -13.98
CA SER A 38 3.90 5.70 -13.58
C SER A 38 2.38 5.53 -13.64
N HIS A 39 1.67 6.07 -12.65
CA HIS A 39 0.21 6.09 -12.60
C HIS A 39 -0.44 6.71 -13.85
N LYS A 40 0.27 7.58 -14.58
CA LYS A 40 -0.19 8.20 -15.82
C LYS A 40 -0.10 7.26 -17.03
N LYS A 41 0.81 6.29 -17.01
CA LYS A 41 1.11 5.39 -18.12
C LYS A 41 0.47 4.02 -17.97
N ILE A 42 0.18 3.60 -16.73
CA ILE A 42 -0.39 2.28 -16.48
C ILE A 42 -1.79 2.16 -17.10
N LYS A 43 -2.02 1.07 -17.82
CA LYS A 43 -3.31 0.68 -18.37
C LYS A 43 -3.61 -0.76 -18.01
N THR A 44 -4.88 -1.06 -17.81
CA THR A 44 -5.35 -2.44 -17.52
C THR A 44 -4.89 -3.42 -18.61
N SER A 45 -4.88 -3.00 -19.87
CA SER A 45 -4.39 -3.80 -21.00
C SER A 45 -2.89 -4.15 -20.95
N GLY A 46 -2.09 -3.42 -20.17
CA GLY A 46 -0.67 -3.72 -19.95
C GLY A 46 -0.40 -4.70 -18.81
N ILE A 47 -1.44 -5.10 -18.06
CA ILE A 47 -1.34 -6.06 -16.96
C ILE A 47 -1.62 -7.46 -17.52
N ASN A 48 -0.58 -8.27 -17.65
CA ASN A 48 -0.66 -9.64 -18.15
C ASN A 48 -0.64 -10.68 -17.00
N GLN A 49 -0.71 -11.95 -17.34
CA GLN A 49 -0.76 -13.07 -16.39
C GLN A 49 0.50 -13.23 -15.53
N SER A 50 1.63 -12.60 -15.87
CA SER A 50 2.84 -12.63 -15.05
C SER A 50 2.76 -11.70 -13.83
N VAL A 51 1.79 -10.79 -13.78
CA VAL A 51 1.62 -9.88 -12.64
C VAL A 51 0.90 -10.60 -11.50
N ARG A 52 1.62 -10.87 -10.41
CA ARG A 52 1.13 -11.59 -9.22
C ARG A 52 0.68 -10.66 -8.09
N GLY A 53 1.05 -9.40 -8.16
CA GLY A 53 0.66 -8.40 -7.18
C GLY A 53 0.86 -6.98 -7.70
N ILE A 54 0.12 -6.05 -7.13
CA ILE A 54 0.22 -4.63 -7.46
C ILE A 54 0.46 -3.85 -6.17
N ILE A 55 1.43 -2.94 -6.18
CA ILE A 55 1.67 -2.01 -5.09
C ILE A 55 1.31 -0.60 -5.57
N LEU A 56 0.46 0.08 -4.84
CA LEU A 56 0.19 1.50 -5.00
C LEU A 56 1.14 2.25 -4.07
N SER A 57 2.11 2.99 -4.61
CA SER A 57 3.13 3.69 -3.82
C SER A 57 2.53 4.85 -3.00
N GLY A 58 3.34 5.40 -2.12
CA GLY A 58 3.12 6.73 -1.57
C GLY A 58 3.18 7.83 -2.64
N GLY A 59 3.07 9.08 -2.24
CA GLY A 59 3.24 10.20 -3.15
C GLY A 59 2.79 11.53 -2.56
N PRO A 60 3.23 12.64 -3.13
CA PRO A 60 2.86 13.99 -2.68
C PRO A 60 1.47 14.42 -3.17
N LEU A 61 0.80 13.57 -3.94
CA LEU A 61 -0.47 13.87 -4.55
C LEU A 61 -1.58 13.96 -3.51
N ASN A 62 -2.61 14.74 -3.83
CA ASN A 62 -3.76 14.92 -2.95
C ASN A 62 -4.93 14.02 -3.39
N VAL A 63 -5.38 13.15 -2.51
CA VAL A 63 -6.47 12.20 -2.77
C VAL A 63 -7.81 12.87 -3.10
N TYR A 64 -8.02 14.12 -2.70
CA TYR A 64 -9.23 14.89 -3.04
C TYR A 64 -9.29 15.26 -4.53
N GLN A 65 -8.15 15.25 -5.21
CA GLN A 65 -8.04 15.55 -6.65
C GLN A 65 -7.91 14.28 -7.50
N ILE A 66 -8.26 13.11 -6.96
CA ILE A 66 -8.06 11.81 -7.64
C ILE A 66 -8.68 11.73 -9.04
N ASN A 67 -9.77 12.48 -9.27
CA ASN A 67 -10.41 12.53 -10.60
C ASN A 67 -9.58 13.29 -11.65
N LYS A 68 -8.58 14.07 -11.22
CA LYS A 68 -7.62 14.75 -12.10
C LYS A 68 -6.42 13.88 -12.46
N TYR A 69 -6.28 12.72 -11.81
CA TYR A 69 -5.16 11.81 -12.09
C TYR A 69 -5.57 10.78 -13.14
N SER A 70 -4.70 10.59 -14.13
CA SER A 70 -4.89 9.60 -15.19
C SER A 70 -4.59 8.18 -14.69
N PHE A 71 -5.24 7.76 -13.59
CA PHE A 71 -5.11 6.41 -13.07
C PHE A 71 -6.23 5.52 -13.61
N ASP A 72 -5.87 4.41 -14.26
CA ASP A 72 -6.84 3.45 -14.77
C ASP A 72 -7.47 2.63 -13.62
N LYS A 73 -8.65 3.06 -13.18
CA LYS A 73 -9.36 2.45 -12.05
C LYS A 73 -9.79 1.00 -12.31
N LYS A 74 -9.88 0.56 -13.58
CA LYS A 74 -10.20 -0.83 -13.95
C LYS A 74 -9.16 -1.83 -13.46
N ILE A 75 -7.94 -1.38 -13.14
CA ILE A 75 -6.91 -2.19 -12.48
C ILE A 75 -7.42 -2.81 -11.17
N LEU A 76 -8.33 -2.13 -10.47
CA LEU A 76 -8.96 -2.65 -9.25
C LEU A 76 -9.97 -3.79 -9.53
N GLU A 77 -10.26 -4.12 -10.77
CA GLU A 77 -11.20 -5.18 -11.14
C GLU A 77 -10.48 -6.48 -11.58
N LEU A 78 -9.15 -6.46 -11.65
CA LEU A 78 -8.33 -7.57 -12.20
C LEU A 78 -8.19 -8.78 -11.27
N ASN A 79 -8.80 -8.79 -10.09
CA ASN A 79 -8.67 -9.86 -9.08
C ASN A 79 -7.21 -10.21 -8.70
N ILE A 80 -6.29 -9.25 -8.85
CA ILE A 80 -4.88 -9.33 -8.44
C ILE A 80 -4.76 -8.74 -7.02
N PRO A 81 -3.97 -9.34 -6.11
CA PRO A 81 -3.70 -8.75 -4.80
C PRO A 81 -3.12 -7.33 -4.92
N ILE A 82 -3.64 -6.40 -4.14
CA ILE A 82 -3.19 -4.99 -4.15
C ILE A 82 -2.79 -4.55 -2.75
N LEU A 83 -1.59 -3.98 -2.62
CA LEU A 83 -1.10 -3.31 -1.42
C LEU A 83 -1.00 -1.80 -1.67
N GLY A 84 -1.74 -1.00 -0.91
CA GLY A 84 -1.57 0.45 -0.88
C GLY A 84 -0.65 0.88 0.28
N ILE A 85 0.36 1.70 -0.02
CA ILE A 85 1.29 2.26 0.97
C ILE A 85 1.04 3.76 1.09
N CYS A 86 0.79 4.26 2.29
CA CYS A 86 0.58 5.68 2.61
C CYS A 86 -0.50 6.31 1.70
N PHE A 87 -0.13 7.13 0.72
CA PHE A 87 -1.07 7.67 -0.26
C PHE A 87 -1.79 6.57 -1.07
N GLY A 88 -1.09 5.47 -1.41
CA GLY A 88 -1.71 4.31 -2.07
C GLY A 88 -2.81 3.65 -1.23
N HIS A 89 -2.64 3.58 0.10
CA HIS A 89 -3.70 3.13 1.02
C HIS A 89 -4.90 4.08 0.99
N GLN A 90 -4.66 5.40 0.99
CA GLN A 90 -5.71 6.40 0.94
C GLN A 90 -6.50 6.34 -0.38
N ILE A 91 -5.79 6.21 -1.52
CA ILE A 91 -6.40 6.00 -2.85
C ILE A 91 -7.25 4.73 -2.86
N LEU A 92 -6.69 3.60 -2.44
CA LEU A 92 -7.38 2.32 -2.42
C LEU A 92 -8.67 2.41 -1.60
N SER A 93 -8.61 3.04 -0.43
CA SER A 93 -9.77 3.27 0.41
C SER A 93 -10.80 4.18 -0.26
N LYS A 94 -10.37 5.30 -0.84
CA LYS A 94 -11.26 6.27 -1.50
C LYS A 94 -11.99 5.67 -2.68
N LEU A 95 -11.29 4.92 -3.54
CA LEU A 95 -11.87 4.31 -4.75
C LEU A 95 -12.84 3.17 -4.43
N ASN A 96 -12.73 2.56 -3.25
CA ASN A 96 -13.69 1.54 -2.78
C ASN A 96 -14.84 2.12 -1.93
N GLY A 97 -15.03 3.45 -1.90
CA GLY A 97 -16.14 4.11 -1.20
C GLY A 97 -15.84 4.53 0.24
N GLY A 98 -14.59 4.48 0.66
CA GLY A 98 -14.11 5.05 1.92
C GLY A 98 -14.01 6.58 1.87
N ARG A 99 -13.66 7.16 3.01
CA ARG A 99 -13.41 8.61 3.13
C ARG A 99 -12.01 8.86 3.66
N VAL A 100 -11.35 9.85 3.08
CA VAL A 100 -10.07 10.38 3.53
C VAL A 100 -10.31 11.81 4.01
N ARG A 101 -9.59 12.23 5.03
CA ARG A 101 -9.63 13.62 5.53
C ARG A 101 -8.24 14.03 5.99
N GLN A 102 -8.03 15.32 6.06
CA GLN A 102 -6.84 15.85 6.73
C GLN A 102 -6.86 15.44 8.20
N SER A 103 -5.73 14.94 8.69
CA SER A 103 -5.58 14.57 10.09
C SER A 103 -5.47 15.82 10.96
N LYS A 104 -6.10 15.80 12.13
CA LYS A 104 -5.90 16.83 13.16
C LYS A 104 -4.47 16.77 13.70
N HIS A 105 -3.91 15.57 13.78
CA HIS A 105 -2.55 15.30 14.22
C HIS A 105 -1.77 14.68 13.05
N ARG A 106 -0.96 15.51 12.39
CA ARG A 106 -0.05 15.02 11.35
C ARG A 106 0.96 14.07 12.00
N GLU A 107 1.20 12.94 11.37
CA GLU A 107 2.17 11.95 11.87
C GLU A 107 3.40 11.95 10.96
N PHE A 108 4.51 12.42 11.50
CA PHE A 108 5.84 12.38 10.88
C PHE A 108 6.83 11.80 11.88
N GLY A 109 7.51 10.70 11.52
CA GLY A 109 8.44 10.01 12.38
C GLY A 109 7.94 8.68 12.91
N LEU A 110 8.51 8.23 14.03
CA LEU A 110 8.20 6.95 14.65
C LEU A 110 6.85 6.97 15.36
N ALA A 111 6.08 5.91 15.16
CA ALA A 111 4.80 5.70 15.83
C ALA A 111 4.60 4.21 16.14
N ASN A 112 3.95 3.93 17.27
CA ASN A 112 3.58 2.58 17.62
C ASN A 112 2.23 2.20 17.00
N ILE A 113 2.19 1.04 16.33
CA ILE A 113 0.95 0.43 15.88
C ILE A 113 0.61 -0.80 16.68
N PHE A 114 -0.67 -0.97 16.99
CA PHE A 114 -1.21 -2.01 17.85
C PHE A 114 -2.04 -2.99 17.01
N LYS A 115 -1.65 -4.26 17.03
CA LYS A 115 -2.38 -5.35 16.35
C LYS A 115 -3.79 -5.49 16.92
N LYS A 116 -4.77 -5.56 16.05
CA LYS A 116 -6.19 -5.78 16.40
C LYS A 116 -6.69 -7.15 15.94
N ARG A 117 -6.19 -7.63 14.79
CA ARG A 117 -6.60 -8.89 14.16
C ARG A 117 -5.41 -9.53 13.44
N ASP A 118 -5.54 -10.83 13.19
CA ASP A 118 -4.65 -11.56 12.31
C ASP A 118 -4.97 -11.27 10.85
N SER A 119 -3.92 -11.21 10.02
CA SER A 119 -4.00 -11.01 8.58
C SER A 119 -2.89 -11.77 7.89
N LEU A 120 -3.13 -12.22 6.66
CA LEU A 120 -2.10 -12.83 5.83
C LEU A 120 -0.91 -11.88 5.64
N LEU A 121 -1.17 -10.60 5.40
CA LEU A 121 -0.13 -9.57 5.24
C LEU A 121 0.78 -9.47 6.47
N THR A 122 0.25 -9.64 7.68
CA THR A 122 1.00 -9.42 8.93
C THR A 122 1.46 -10.70 9.61
N LYS A 123 1.32 -11.87 8.95
CA LYS A 123 1.63 -13.19 9.53
C LYS A 123 3.01 -13.25 10.19
N ASN A 124 4.03 -12.69 9.55
CA ASN A 124 5.41 -12.71 10.03
C ASN A 124 5.88 -11.35 10.58
N PHE A 125 5.06 -10.32 10.47
CA PHE A 125 5.42 -8.94 10.82
C PHE A 125 5.51 -8.73 12.33
N TYR A 126 4.51 -9.17 13.08
CA TYR A 126 4.45 -8.95 14.53
C TYR A 126 5.32 -9.91 15.33
N GLY A 127 5.55 -11.15 14.87
CA GLY A 127 6.15 -12.20 15.68
C GLY A 127 5.30 -12.46 16.93
N VAL A 128 5.96 -12.53 18.09
CA VAL A 128 5.30 -12.69 19.40
C VAL A 128 4.73 -11.37 19.98
N LYS A 129 5.17 -10.23 19.48
CA LYS A 129 4.73 -8.91 19.95
C LYS A 129 3.36 -8.56 19.35
N LYS A 130 2.57 -7.76 20.09
CA LYS A 130 1.32 -7.17 19.60
C LYS A 130 1.48 -5.71 19.13
N THR A 131 2.69 -5.16 19.25
CA THR A 131 3.04 -3.77 18.92
C THR A 131 4.26 -3.75 18.01
N LYS A 132 4.30 -2.80 17.10
CA LYS A 132 5.45 -2.50 16.23
C LYS A 132 5.67 -1.01 16.12
N GLU A 133 6.93 -0.61 16.11
CA GLU A 133 7.33 0.74 15.78
C GLU A 133 7.48 0.87 14.26
N VAL A 134 6.84 1.89 13.68
CA VAL A 134 6.78 2.10 12.25
C VAL A 134 7.01 3.57 11.90
N TRP A 135 7.48 3.84 10.69
CA TRP A 135 7.69 5.20 10.19
C TRP A 135 6.44 5.75 9.52
N MET A 136 5.85 6.78 10.11
CA MET A 136 4.73 7.54 9.56
C MET A 136 5.24 8.77 8.81
N SER A 137 4.58 9.13 7.71
CA SER A 137 4.86 10.34 6.95
C SER A 137 3.61 10.80 6.21
N HIS A 138 2.62 11.33 6.96
CA HIS A 138 1.35 11.73 6.36
C HIS A 138 0.66 12.87 7.10
N ALA A 139 -0.04 13.71 6.31
CA ALA A 139 -0.95 14.75 6.78
C ALA A 139 -2.43 14.35 6.65
N ASP A 140 -2.74 13.50 5.67
CA ASP A 140 -4.08 12.96 5.43
C ASP A 140 -4.18 11.52 5.92
N GLN A 141 -5.40 11.11 6.31
CA GLN A 141 -5.67 9.74 6.76
C GLN A 141 -7.06 9.27 6.32
N VAL A 142 -7.22 7.96 6.21
CA VAL A 142 -8.53 7.35 6.06
C VAL A 142 -9.36 7.65 7.30
N SER A 143 -10.55 8.22 7.14
CA SER A 143 -11.46 8.59 8.23
C SER A 143 -12.68 7.66 8.31
N LYS A 144 -13.01 6.97 7.22
CA LYS A 144 -14.05 5.94 7.15
C LYS A 144 -13.61 4.84 6.21
N LEU A 145 -13.61 3.60 6.69
CA LEU A 145 -13.31 2.44 5.85
C LEU A 145 -14.42 2.19 4.82
N PRO A 146 -14.05 1.67 3.63
CA PRO A 146 -15.01 1.12 2.69
C PRO A 146 -15.74 -0.10 3.28
N LYS A 147 -16.87 -0.46 2.70
CA LYS A 147 -17.59 -1.70 3.01
C LYS A 147 -16.66 -2.91 2.79
N ASN A 148 -16.75 -3.92 3.65
CA ASN A 148 -15.97 -5.17 3.62
C ASN A 148 -14.47 -5.01 3.90
N PHE A 149 -14.00 -3.82 4.28
CA PHE A 149 -12.66 -3.66 4.85
C PHE A 149 -12.70 -3.82 6.36
N GLN A 150 -11.65 -4.42 6.92
CA GLN A 150 -11.49 -4.57 8.37
C GLN A 150 -10.16 -3.98 8.83
N VAL A 151 -10.15 -3.54 10.10
CA VAL A 151 -8.94 -2.99 10.74
C VAL A 151 -8.08 -4.14 11.24
N ILE A 152 -6.83 -4.16 10.83
CA ILE A 152 -5.80 -5.12 11.28
C ILE A 152 -4.93 -4.52 12.37
N ALA A 153 -4.58 -3.23 12.23
CA ALA A 153 -3.85 -2.48 13.24
C ALA A 153 -4.26 -1.01 13.29
N SER A 154 -4.03 -0.37 14.43
CA SER A 154 -4.23 1.07 14.64
C SER A 154 -3.02 1.68 15.33
N SER A 155 -2.76 2.98 15.14
CA SER A 155 -1.92 3.80 16.02
C SER A 155 -2.79 4.67 16.92
N THR A 156 -2.16 5.46 17.79
CA THR A 156 -2.86 6.44 18.62
C THR A 156 -3.61 7.47 17.76
N ASN A 157 -3.01 7.93 16.68
CA ASN A 157 -3.57 8.99 15.82
C ASN A 157 -4.17 8.46 14.51
N SER A 158 -3.84 7.23 14.10
CA SER A 158 -4.37 6.60 12.89
C SER A 158 -5.14 5.32 13.22
N LYS A 159 -6.47 5.43 13.23
CA LYS A 159 -7.37 4.29 13.49
C LYS A 159 -7.19 3.15 12.48
N TYR A 160 -6.75 3.45 11.28
CA TYR A 160 -6.66 2.55 10.13
C TYR A 160 -5.23 2.42 9.64
N ALA A 161 -4.29 2.10 10.57
CA ALA A 161 -2.87 1.96 10.26
C ALA A 161 -2.57 0.76 9.36
N ILE A 162 -3.26 -0.37 9.56
CA ILE A 162 -3.30 -1.51 8.63
C ILE A 162 -4.74 -1.93 8.43
N VAL A 163 -5.15 -2.13 7.19
CA VAL A 163 -6.49 -2.60 6.81
C VAL A 163 -6.43 -3.67 5.74
N GLU A 164 -7.47 -4.51 5.66
CA GLU A 164 -7.60 -5.48 4.58
C GLU A 164 -9.05 -5.66 4.13
N ASN A 165 -9.22 -6.02 2.86
CA ASN A 165 -10.42 -6.64 2.32
C ASN A 165 -10.03 -8.04 1.81
N LYS A 166 -10.37 -9.08 2.58
CA LYS A 166 -9.99 -10.47 2.27
C LYS A 166 -10.56 -10.95 0.94
N LEU A 167 -11.81 -10.59 0.64
CA LEU A 167 -12.48 -11.04 -0.58
C LEU A 167 -11.79 -10.54 -1.84
N LYS A 168 -11.37 -9.26 -1.83
CA LYS A 168 -10.67 -8.63 -2.96
C LYS A 168 -9.16 -8.78 -2.89
N LYS A 169 -8.61 -9.35 -1.81
CA LYS A 169 -7.15 -9.40 -1.53
C LYS A 169 -6.52 -8.02 -1.55
N TYR A 170 -7.20 -7.02 -0.96
CA TYR A 170 -6.70 -5.65 -0.87
C TYR A 170 -6.19 -5.39 0.53
N TYR A 171 -5.02 -4.77 0.58
CA TYR A 171 -4.32 -4.41 1.81
C TYR A 171 -3.94 -2.94 1.77
N GLY A 172 -3.98 -2.29 2.90
CA GLY A 172 -3.54 -0.91 3.03
C GLY A 172 -2.73 -0.70 4.30
N VAL A 173 -1.59 0.01 4.17
CA VAL A 173 -0.76 0.43 5.30
C VAL A 173 -0.54 1.93 5.24
N GLN A 174 -0.75 2.64 6.36
CA GLN A 174 -0.59 4.09 6.40
C GLN A 174 0.88 4.51 6.55
N PHE A 175 1.71 3.64 7.08
CA PHE A 175 3.15 3.83 7.29
C PHE A 175 3.96 3.32 6.10
N HIS A 176 5.29 3.52 6.16
CA HIS A 176 6.25 3.11 5.15
C HIS A 176 7.00 1.83 5.57
N PRO A 177 6.59 0.63 5.12
CA PRO A 177 7.28 -0.61 5.47
C PRO A 177 8.66 -0.76 4.79
N GLU A 178 8.90 -0.04 3.70
CA GLU A 178 10.12 -0.09 2.89
C GLU A 178 11.32 0.56 3.56
N VAL A 179 11.10 1.53 4.48
CA VAL A 179 12.19 2.26 5.13
C VAL A 179 12.78 1.48 6.32
N THR A 180 14.05 1.74 6.63
CA THR A 180 14.79 1.06 7.70
C THR A 180 14.24 1.35 9.10
N HIS A 181 13.56 2.47 9.28
CA HIS A 181 12.96 2.89 10.55
C HIS A 181 11.69 2.09 10.92
N THR A 182 11.12 1.33 9.97
CA THR A 182 9.99 0.43 10.27
C THR A 182 10.51 -0.91 10.75
N GLU A 183 10.21 -1.25 12.00
CA GLU A 183 10.61 -2.53 12.61
C GLU A 183 10.02 -3.71 11.83
N ASN A 184 10.88 -4.61 11.34
CA ASN A 184 10.47 -5.79 10.54
C ASN A 184 9.71 -5.46 9.25
N GLY A 185 9.82 -4.27 8.68
CA GLY A 185 9.11 -3.87 7.47
C GLY A 185 9.26 -4.85 6.30
N LYS A 186 10.42 -5.52 6.18
CA LYS A 186 10.68 -6.57 5.17
C LYS A 186 9.83 -7.83 5.33
N LYS A 187 9.18 -8.03 6.48
CA LYS A 187 8.34 -9.21 6.78
C LYS A 187 6.86 -8.97 6.53
N LEU A 188 6.52 -7.75 6.12
CA LEU A 188 5.18 -7.36 5.73
C LEU A 188 5.00 -7.56 4.24
#